data_9686ae769da1f81ad97ca12214c5bead
#
_entry.id   9686ae769da1f81ad97ca12214c5bead
#
_cell.length_a   1.000
_cell.length_b   1.000
_cell.length_c   1.000
_cell.angle_alpha   90.00
_cell.angle_beta   90.00
_cell.angle_gamma   90.00
#
_symmetry.space_group_name_H-M   'P 1'
#
loop_
_entity.id
_entity.type
_entity.pdbx_description
1 polymer ?
#
loop_
_entity_poly.entity_id
_entity_poly.type
_entity_poly.pdbx_seq_one_letter_code
_entity_poly.pdbx_strand_id
1 'polypeptide(L)'
;MFNLEQLHIAIIGLGYVGLPLAVEFGKKVPVIGFDIHQKRIDELNNGQDHTLEVSKAEIQQAVKLRYTSTLEDLKDCNFFIVTVPTPIDDFKQPDLTPLIKASTSIGQVLKKGDIVVYESTVYPGATEEVCIPVLEKVSGLNFNQDFFAGYSPERINPGDKLHRVTNILKITSGSTPEVADYVDEVYNLIIEAGTHKAPSIKVAEAAKVIENTQRDVNIALINELALIFNKLNIDTEDVLKAAGTKWNFLPFRPGLVGGHCIGVDPYYLTHKAQSIGLHPEIILAARRLNDRMGEYVATQLIKEMVKQRIQVVGARILVMGLSFKENCPDIRNTKIVDFIKALKEYDLDLDIYDPWVDENEVQHEYGLAPIKKLENGLYDAIVIAVAHNQFKTMSAQEFQALGKEKYVLYDLKYILDKTESDLRL
;
A
#
# COMPACT_ATOMS: atom_id res chain seq x y z
N MET A 1 -28.72 -21.88 9.97
CA MET A 1 -29.18 -21.02 8.85
C MET A 1 -28.74 -19.61 9.23
N PHE A 2 -27.97 -18.97 8.38
CA PHE A 2 -27.46 -17.61 8.62
C PHE A 2 -28.58 -16.59 8.53
N ASN A 3 -28.56 -15.54 9.40
CA ASN A 3 -29.62 -14.53 9.44
C ASN A 3 -29.02 -13.14 9.71
N LEU A 4 -29.27 -12.19 8.84
CA LEU A 4 -28.82 -10.80 8.95
C LEU A 4 -29.37 -10.08 10.20
N GLU A 5 -30.53 -10.46 10.72
CA GLU A 5 -31.09 -9.88 11.95
C GLU A 5 -30.26 -10.19 13.19
N GLN A 6 -29.50 -11.29 13.15
CA GLN A 6 -28.63 -11.74 14.22
C GLN A 6 -27.16 -11.42 13.98
N LEU A 7 -26.86 -10.60 12.97
CA LEU A 7 -25.50 -10.26 12.56
C LEU A 7 -24.83 -9.33 13.57
N HIS A 8 -23.78 -9.80 14.20
CA HIS A 8 -22.87 -9.04 15.05
C HIS A 8 -21.44 -9.17 14.51
N ILE A 9 -20.88 -8.08 13.99
CA ILE A 9 -19.60 -8.08 13.31
C ILE A 9 -18.47 -7.72 14.29
N ALA A 10 -17.36 -8.46 14.23
CA ALA A 10 -16.07 -8.09 14.81
C ALA A 10 -15.10 -7.75 13.67
N ILE A 11 -14.50 -6.56 13.68
CA ILE A 11 -13.43 -6.19 12.74
C ILE A 11 -12.10 -6.19 13.48
N ILE A 12 -11.18 -7.03 13.04
CA ILE A 12 -9.89 -7.29 13.67
C ILE A 12 -8.78 -6.55 12.94
N GLY A 13 -8.24 -5.52 13.59
CA GLY A 13 -7.29 -4.57 13.03
C GLY A 13 -8.01 -3.32 12.51
N LEU A 14 -7.69 -2.14 13.09
CA LEU A 14 -8.35 -0.87 12.78
C LEU A 14 -7.40 0.10 12.06
N GLY A 15 -6.70 -0.41 11.06
CA GLY A 15 -5.83 0.36 10.16
C GLY A 15 -6.59 0.97 8.98
N TYR A 16 -5.87 1.19 7.86
CA TYR A 16 -6.37 1.78 6.61
C TYR A 16 -7.56 1.03 5.97
N VAL A 17 -7.70 -0.26 6.22
CA VAL A 17 -8.77 -1.10 5.69
C VAL A 17 -9.87 -1.29 6.74
N GLY A 18 -9.51 -1.71 7.94
CA GLY A 18 -10.48 -2.12 8.96
C GLY A 18 -11.32 -0.98 9.50
N LEU A 19 -10.74 0.22 9.68
CA LEU A 19 -11.50 1.34 10.22
C LEU A 19 -12.60 1.83 9.26
N PRO A 20 -12.34 2.07 7.96
CA PRO A 20 -13.42 2.42 7.02
C PRO A 20 -14.53 1.37 6.97
N LEU A 21 -14.19 0.07 6.95
CA LEU A 21 -15.18 -1.01 7.02
C LEU A 21 -16.00 -0.97 8.32
N ALA A 22 -15.33 -0.80 9.47
CA ALA A 22 -16.00 -0.73 10.77
C ALA A 22 -17.00 0.42 10.83
N VAL A 23 -16.62 1.58 10.28
CA VAL A 23 -17.49 2.76 10.23
C VAL A 23 -18.70 2.50 9.33
N GLU A 24 -18.49 1.99 8.11
CA GLU A 24 -19.62 1.76 7.19
C GLU A 24 -20.59 0.70 7.72
N PHE A 25 -20.09 -0.43 8.22
CA PHE A 25 -20.94 -1.43 8.87
C PHE A 25 -21.62 -0.89 10.12
N GLY A 26 -20.90 -0.09 10.95
CA GLY A 26 -21.41 0.48 12.19
C GLY A 26 -22.55 1.50 12.01
N LYS A 27 -22.78 2.00 10.78
CA LYS A 27 -23.97 2.77 10.41
C LYS A 27 -25.22 1.87 10.26
N LYS A 28 -25.04 0.58 10.00
CA LYS A 28 -26.11 -0.36 9.63
C LYS A 28 -26.40 -1.40 10.72
N VAL A 29 -25.37 -2.09 11.22
CA VAL A 29 -25.46 -3.24 12.12
C VAL A 29 -24.54 -3.08 13.32
N PRO A 30 -24.73 -3.85 14.43
CA PRO A 30 -23.80 -3.86 15.54
C PRO A 30 -22.40 -4.30 15.11
N VAL A 31 -21.38 -3.48 15.43
CA VAL A 31 -19.97 -3.73 15.11
C VAL A 31 -19.08 -3.50 16.32
N ILE A 32 -18.13 -4.40 16.54
CA ILE A 32 -17.01 -4.21 17.44
C ILE A 32 -15.73 -4.11 16.62
N GLY A 33 -15.09 -2.93 16.66
CA GLY A 33 -13.75 -2.75 16.15
C GLY A 33 -12.72 -3.15 17.21
N PHE A 34 -11.91 -4.14 16.90
CA PHE A 34 -10.87 -4.65 17.80
C PHE A 34 -9.48 -4.30 17.27
N ASP A 35 -8.64 -3.75 18.14
CA ASP A 35 -7.21 -3.56 17.86
C ASP A 35 -6.40 -3.88 19.12
N ILE A 36 -5.25 -4.52 18.95
CA ILE A 36 -4.35 -4.89 20.06
C ILE A 36 -3.67 -3.67 20.70
N HIS A 37 -3.63 -2.54 19.99
CA HIS A 37 -2.99 -1.31 20.44
C HIS A 37 -3.99 -0.41 21.15
N GLN A 38 -3.90 -0.33 22.47
CA GLN A 38 -4.78 0.52 23.30
C GLN A 38 -4.75 1.99 22.86
N LYS A 39 -3.58 2.50 22.46
CA LYS A 39 -3.46 3.87 21.92
C LYS A 39 -4.37 4.12 20.72
N ARG A 40 -4.50 3.12 19.82
CA ARG A 40 -5.41 3.21 18.67
C ARG A 40 -6.88 3.27 19.12
N ILE A 41 -7.25 2.48 20.08
CA ILE A 41 -8.61 2.48 20.66
C ILE A 41 -8.92 3.83 21.32
N ASP A 42 -7.96 4.39 22.06
CA ASP A 42 -8.12 5.70 22.72
C ASP A 42 -8.28 6.84 21.69
N GLU A 43 -7.50 6.85 20.62
CA GLU A 43 -7.63 7.80 19.50
C GLU A 43 -9.03 7.73 18.87
N LEU A 44 -9.50 6.53 18.53
CA LEU A 44 -10.79 6.32 17.87
C LEU A 44 -11.97 6.68 18.78
N ASN A 45 -11.90 6.39 20.08
CA ASN A 45 -12.90 6.80 21.07
C ASN A 45 -12.96 8.34 21.20
N ASN A 46 -11.87 9.05 20.94
CA ASN A 46 -11.83 10.52 20.88
C ASN A 46 -12.25 11.07 19.51
N GLY A 47 -12.63 10.22 18.56
CA GLY A 47 -13.01 10.59 17.20
C GLY A 47 -11.85 11.08 16.36
N GLN A 48 -10.64 10.57 16.62
CA GLN A 48 -9.42 10.90 15.88
C GLN A 48 -8.96 9.68 15.08
N ASP A 49 -8.54 9.91 13.84
CA ASP A 49 -7.96 8.89 12.96
C ASP A 49 -6.64 9.40 12.39
N HIS A 50 -5.51 8.88 12.88
CA HIS A 50 -4.18 9.25 12.38
C HIS A 50 -3.93 8.74 10.96
N THR A 51 -4.70 7.76 10.46
CA THR A 51 -4.59 7.28 9.07
C THR A 51 -5.26 8.24 8.08
N LEU A 52 -6.05 9.19 8.53
CA LEU A 52 -6.79 10.19 7.75
C LEU A 52 -7.78 9.59 6.73
N GLU A 53 -8.14 8.31 6.89
CA GLU A 53 -9.10 7.63 6.02
C GLU A 53 -10.55 7.98 6.36
N VAL A 54 -10.83 8.21 7.64
CA VAL A 54 -12.18 8.49 8.13
C VAL A 54 -12.20 9.80 8.91
N SER A 55 -13.15 10.65 8.59
CA SER A 55 -13.36 11.90 9.31
C SER A 55 -14.06 11.68 10.65
N LYS A 56 -13.90 12.64 11.58
CA LYS A 56 -14.61 12.64 12.86
C LYS A 56 -16.13 12.55 12.69
N ALA A 57 -16.67 13.22 11.69
CA ALA A 57 -18.11 13.19 11.39
C ALA A 57 -18.60 11.80 10.96
N GLU A 58 -17.80 11.08 10.19
CA GLU A 58 -18.12 9.71 9.76
C GLU A 58 -18.06 8.72 10.94
N ILE A 59 -17.05 8.87 11.82
CA ILE A 59 -16.98 8.07 13.05
C ILE A 59 -18.25 8.30 13.90
N GLN A 60 -18.71 9.53 14.03
CA GLN A 60 -19.92 9.86 14.80
C GLN A 60 -21.21 9.31 14.18
N GLN A 61 -21.27 9.13 12.87
CA GLN A 61 -22.40 8.51 12.17
C GLN A 61 -22.50 7.00 12.42
N ALA A 62 -21.41 6.35 12.77
CA ALA A 62 -21.36 4.91 13.04
C ALA A 62 -21.89 4.58 14.46
N VAL A 63 -23.13 4.92 14.73
CA VAL A 63 -23.76 4.83 16.06
C VAL A 63 -23.84 3.44 16.68
N LYS A 64 -23.64 2.40 15.87
CA LYS A 64 -23.64 1.00 16.30
C LYS A 64 -22.23 0.41 16.39
N LEU A 65 -21.19 1.25 16.21
CA LEU A 65 -19.78 0.86 16.32
C LEU A 65 -19.27 1.18 17.72
N ARG A 66 -18.57 0.23 18.32
CA ARG A 66 -17.75 0.44 19.52
C ARG A 66 -16.35 -0.12 19.30
N TYR A 67 -15.36 0.42 20.00
CA TYR A 67 -13.96 0.01 19.89
C TYR A 67 -13.48 -0.66 21.19
N THR A 68 -12.63 -1.69 21.06
CA THR A 68 -12.05 -2.39 22.20
C THR A 68 -10.69 -2.99 21.88
N SER A 69 -9.85 -3.15 22.91
CA SER A 69 -8.64 -3.99 22.88
C SER A 69 -8.80 -5.28 23.70
N THR A 70 -9.99 -5.51 24.24
CA THR A 70 -10.33 -6.67 25.09
C THR A 70 -10.97 -7.76 24.25
N LEU A 71 -10.34 -8.94 24.22
CA LEU A 71 -10.80 -10.06 23.39
C LEU A 71 -12.18 -10.60 23.82
N GLU A 72 -12.46 -10.60 25.13
CA GLU A 72 -13.72 -11.05 25.70
C GLU A 72 -14.94 -10.34 25.15
N ASP A 73 -14.79 -9.08 24.74
CA ASP A 73 -15.89 -8.29 24.17
C ASP A 73 -16.38 -8.85 22.82
N LEU A 74 -15.58 -9.70 22.16
CA LEU A 74 -15.92 -10.30 20.87
C LEU A 74 -16.79 -11.55 20.97
N LYS A 75 -17.04 -12.07 22.19
CA LYS A 75 -17.77 -13.35 22.41
C LYS A 75 -19.19 -13.35 21.84
N ASP A 76 -19.83 -12.19 21.76
CA ASP A 76 -21.18 -12.07 21.21
C ASP A 76 -21.19 -11.86 19.69
N CYS A 77 -20.03 -11.67 19.05
CA CYS A 77 -19.92 -11.59 17.60
C CYS A 77 -20.05 -12.97 16.95
N ASN A 78 -20.57 -13.00 15.73
CA ASN A 78 -20.73 -14.21 14.93
C ASN A 78 -20.18 -14.09 13.50
N PHE A 79 -19.68 -12.90 13.14
CA PHE A 79 -19.06 -12.63 11.86
C PHE A 79 -17.77 -11.81 12.08
N PHE A 80 -16.64 -12.42 11.81
CA PHE A 80 -15.32 -11.83 12.05
C PHE A 80 -14.69 -11.41 10.73
N ILE A 81 -14.23 -10.17 10.61
CA ILE A 81 -13.51 -9.66 9.45
C ILE A 81 -12.07 -9.34 9.88
N VAL A 82 -11.11 -10.00 9.24
CA VAL A 82 -9.67 -9.85 9.56
C VAL A 82 -9.00 -8.94 8.55
N THR A 83 -8.49 -7.79 9.03
CA THR A 83 -7.87 -6.74 8.24
C THR A 83 -6.47 -6.36 8.75
N VAL A 84 -5.77 -7.33 9.34
CA VAL A 84 -4.41 -7.13 9.85
C VAL A 84 -3.39 -7.00 8.72
N PRO A 85 -2.24 -6.32 8.95
CA PRO A 85 -1.20 -6.18 7.94
C PRO A 85 -0.56 -7.53 7.59
N THR A 86 -0.05 -7.62 6.36
CA THR A 86 0.66 -8.79 5.83
C THR A 86 1.96 -8.30 5.16
N PRO A 87 3.01 -8.01 5.95
CA PRO A 87 4.29 -7.55 5.44
C PRO A 87 5.10 -8.69 4.80
N ILE A 88 6.26 -8.34 4.25
CA ILE A 88 7.32 -9.28 3.89
C ILE A 88 8.51 -9.06 4.83
N ASP A 89 9.28 -10.11 5.04
CA ASP A 89 10.53 -10.04 5.79
C ASP A 89 11.69 -9.48 4.93
N ASP A 90 12.88 -9.37 5.53
CA ASP A 90 14.11 -8.89 4.84
C ASP A 90 14.51 -9.79 3.65
N PHE A 91 14.09 -11.05 3.64
CA PHE A 91 14.33 -12.00 2.56
C PHE A 91 13.22 -11.99 1.50
N LYS A 92 12.30 -11.02 1.56
CA LYS A 92 11.15 -10.88 0.65
C LYS A 92 10.18 -12.07 0.72
N GLN A 93 10.11 -12.74 1.89
CA GLN A 93 9.14 -13.80 2.14
C GLN A 93 7.90 -13.25 2.86
N PRO A 94 6.69 -13.78 2.58
CA PRO A 94 5.49 -13.39 3.31
C PRO A 94 5.60 -13.61 4.82
N ASP A 95 5.38 -12.57 5.62
CA ASP A 95 5.22 -12.70 7.06
C ASP A 95 3.74 -12.81 7.42
N LEU A 96 3.29 -14.03 7.69
CA LEU A 96 1.91 -14.33 8.09
C LEU A 96 1.70 -14.28 9.62
N THR A 97 2.71 -13.86 10.38
CA THR A 97 2.62 -13.76 11.86
C THR A 97 1.41 -12.95 12.32
N PRO A 98 1.06 -11.78 11.76
CA PRO A 98 -0.12 -11.04 12.17
C PRO A 98 -1.43 -11.83 11.93
N LEU A 99 -1.54 -12.53 10.81
CA LEU A 99 -2.69 -13.38 10.49
C LEU A 99 -2.83 -14.57 11.45
N ILE A 100 -1.72 -15.23 11.75
CA ILE A 100 -1.67 -16.34 12.71
C ILE A 100 -2.10 -15.86 14.10
N LYS A 101 -1.62 -14.70 14.55
CA LYS A 101 -2.01 -14.09 15.83
C LYS A 101 -3.50 -13.71 15.84
N ALA A 102 -4.00 -13.08 14.78
CA ALA A 102 -5.42 -12.73 14.67
C ALA A 102 -6.30 -13.99 14.69
N SER A 103 -5.95 -15.03 13.92
CA SER A 103 -6.66 -16.32 13.91
C SER A 103 -6.58 -17.01 15.27
N THR A 104 -5.45 -16.90 15.99
CA THR A 104 -5.32 -17.43 17.37
C THR A 104 -6.27 -16.69 18.32
N SER A 105 -6.34 -15.37 18.25
CA SER A 105 -7.25 -14.57 19.09
C SER A 105 -8.72 -14.92 18.80
N ILE A 106 -9.10 -14.97 17.52
CA ILE A 106 -10.46 -15.34 17.11
C ILE A 106 -10.79 -16.75 17.58
N GLY A 107 -9.89 -17.71 17.41
CA GLY A 107 -10.10 -19.10 17.82
C GLY A 107 -10.46 -19.27 19.32
N GLN A 108 -10.03 -18.34 20.20
CA GLN A 108 -10.37 -18.36 21.63
C GLN A 108 -11.83 -17.98 21.92
N VAL A 109 -12.49 -17.27 21.02
CA VAL A 109 -13.87 -16.78 21.18
C VAL A 109 -14.84 -17.35 20.14
N LEU A 110 -14.33 -18.12 19.18
CA LEU A 110 -15.09 -18.70 18.06
C LEU A 110 -16.12 -19.73 18.57
N LYS A 111 -17.32 -19.66 18.03
CA LYS A 111 -18.46 -20.53 18.38
C LYS A 111 -18.98 -21.26 17.13
N LYS A 112 -19.82 -22.28 17.39
CA LYS A 112 -20.53 -22.95 16.28
C LYS A 112 -21.46 -22.02 15.53
N GLY A 113 -21.35 -22.05 14.22
CA GLY A 113 -22.10 -21.21 13.29
C GLY A 113 -21.40 -19.90 12.92
N ASP A 114 -20.29 -19.57 13.54
CA ASP A 114 -19.55 -18.33 13.25
C ASP A 114 -18.85 -18.40 11.89
N ILE A 115 -18.64 -17.24 11.30
CA ILE A 115 -17.92 -17.07 10.02
C ILE A 115 -16.72 -16.15 10.22
N VAL A 116 -15.56 -16.54 9.68
CA VAL A 116 -14.34 -15.72 9.68
C VAL A 116 -13.97 -15.35 8.24
N VAL A 117 -14.04 -14.06 7.90
CA VAL A 117 -13.70 -13.54 6.57
C VAL A 117 -12.33 -12.84 6.66
N TYR A 118 -11.41 -13.21 5.78
CA TYR A 118 -10.11 -12.57 5.68
C TYR A 118 -10.13 -11.55 4.54
N GLU A 119 -9.61 -10.35 4.80
CA GLU A 119 -9.42 -9.29 3.80
C GLU A 119 -7.95 -8.94 3.58
N SER A 120 -7.09 -9.33 4.52
CA SER A 120 -5.64 -9.14 4.40
C SER A 120 -5.10 -9.78 3.13
N THR A 121 -4.18 -9.11 2.45
CA THR A 121 -3.56 -9.63 1.22
C THR A 121 -2.76 -10.89 1.51
N VAL A 122 -3.02 -11.95 0.77
CA VAL A 122 -2.33 -13.23 0.89
C VAL A 122 -2.13 -13.90 -0.47
N TYR A 123 -1.30 -14.95 -0.51
CA TYR A 123 -1.20 -15.82 -1.69
C TYR A 123 -2.39 -16.78 -1.76
N PRO A 124 -2.75 -17.29 -2.97
CA PRO A 124 -3.85 -18.24 -3.13
C PRO A 124 -3.67 -19.50 -2.28
N GLY A 125 -4.64 -19.78 -1.44
CA GLY A 125 -4.67 -20.91 -0.51
C GLY A 125 -4.24 -20.56 0.92
N ALA A 126 -3.73 -19.38 1.21
CA ALA A 126 -3.23 -19.03 2.53
C ALA A 126 -4.34 -19.08 3.62
N THR A 127 -5.55 -18.64 3.32
CA THR A 127 -6.67 -18.73 4.26
C THR A 127 -6.90 -20.17 4.68
N GLU A 128 -7.03 -21.08 3.71
CA GLU A 128 -7.36 -22.49 3.99
C GLU A 128 -6.15 -23.28 4.51
N GLU A 129 -4.92 -22.97 4.07
CA GLU A 129 -3.73 -23.75 4.42
C GLU A 129 -3.06 -23.28 5.71
N VAL A 130 -3.24 -21.99 6.10
CA VAL A 130 -2.56 -21.41 7.27
C VAL A 130 -3.55 -20.97 8.35
N CYS A 131 -4.56 -20.16 7.99
CA CYS A 131 -5.44 -19.56 8.99
C CYS A 131 -6.44 -20.57 9.57
N ILE A 132 -7.08 -21.38 8.73
CA ILE A 132 -8.06 -22.38 9.15
C ILE A 132 -7.48 -23.39 10.14
N PRO A 133 -6.29 -24.01 9.92
CA PRO A 133 -5.70 -24.93 10.89
C PRO A 133 -5.44 -24.29 12.26
N VAL A 134 -5.14 -22.99 12.32
CA VAL A 134 -4.98 -22.26 13.58
C VAL A 134 -6.32 -22.11 14.28
N LEU A 135 -7.38 -21.73 13.56
CA LEU A 135 -8.73 -21.62 14.12
C LEU A 135 -9.21 -22.96 14.68
N GLU A 136 -9.06 -24.06 13.93
CA GLU A 136 -9.43 -25.43 14.38
C GLU A 136 -8.66 -25.82 15.65
N LYS A 137 -7.34 -25.62 15.64
CA LYS A 137 -6.47 -26.00 16.76
C LYS A 137 -6.82 -25.25 18.05
N VAL A 138 -7.15 -23.96 17.94
CA VAL A 138 -7.39 -23.11 19.12
C VAL A 138 -8.82 -23.25 19.62
N SER A 139 -9.81 -23.29 18.74
CA SER A 139 -11.21 -23.38 19.10
C SER A 139 -11.67 -24.81 19.43
N GLY A 140 -10.99 -25.83 18.88
CA GLY A 140 -11.44 -27.23 18.94
C GLY A 140 -12.66 -27.52 18.04
N LEU A 141 -13.03 -26.58 17.15
CA LEU A 141 -14.14 -26.71 16.23
C LEU A 141 -13.65 -27.21 14.86
N ASN A 142 -14.55 -27.83 14.08
CA ASN A 142 -14.26 -28.38 12.77
C ASN A 142 -14.70 -27.40 11.67
N PHE A 143 -13.79 -27.12 10.73
CA PHE A 143 -14.06 -26.28 9.56
C PHE A 143 -15.15 -26.89 8.66
N ASN A 144 -16.02 -26.04 8.11
CA ASN A 144 -17.18 -26.40 7.28
C ASN A 144 -18.21 -27.33 7.96
N GLN A 145 -18.14 -27.48 9.28
CA GLN A 145 -19.12 -28.21 10.10
C GLN A 145 -19.60 -27.34 11.26
N ASP A 146 -18.65 -26.86 12.07
CA ASP A 146 -18.93 -26.06 13.26
C ASP A 146 -18.73 -24.57 13.02
N PHE A 147 -17.76 -24.17 12.18
CA PHE A 147 -17.52 -22.80 11.76
C PHE A 147 -17.16 -22.76 10.27
N PHE A 148 -17.20 -21.55 9.69
CA PHE A 148 -17.01 -21.35 8.27
C PHE A 148 -16.02 -20.20 7.99
N ALA A 149 -15.56 -20.10 6.74
CA ALA A 149 -14.67 -19.01 6.33
C ALA A 149 -15.05 -18.38 5.01
N GLY A 150 -14.57 -17.17 4.80
CA GLY A 150 -14.63 -16.45 3.54
C GLY A 150 -13.36 -15.66 3.29
N TYR A 151 -13.27 -15.10 2.10
CA TYR A 151 -12.24 -14.15 1.73
C TYR A 151 -12.86 -13.04 0.86
N SER A 152 -12.57 -11.80 1.21
CA SER A 152 -13.09 -10.63 0.49
C SER A 152 -12.00 -9.56 0.41
N PRO A 153 -11.25 -9.47 -0.70
CA PRO A 153 -10.14 -8.54 -0.82
C PRO A 153 -10.58 -7.08 -0.81
N GLU A 154 -9.77 -6.22 -0.18
CA GLU A 154 -9.97 -4.78 -0.21
C GLU A 154 -9.18 -4.12 -1.35
N ARG A 155 -9.75 -3.04 -1.90
CA ARG A 155 -9.22 -2.25 -3.01
C ARG A 155 -9.02 -0.78 -2.68
N ILE A 156 -9.22 -0.38 -1.43
CA ILE A 156 -8.96 0.98 -0.97
C ILE A 156 -7.51 1.35 -1.30
N ASN A 157 -7.35 2.54 -1.87
CA ASN A 157 -6.05 3.14 -2.12
C ASN A 157 -5.88 4.26 -1.10
N PRO A 158 -5.00 4.11 -0.07
CA PRO A 158 -4.85 5.10 0.99
C PRO A 158 -4.70 6.52 0.45
N GLY A 159 -5.50 7.47 1.01
CA GLY A 159 -5.55 8.86 0.56
C GLY A 159 -6.44 9.12 -0.67
N ASP A 160 -7.01 8.11 -1.32
CA ASP A 160 -7.96 8.27 -2.43
C ASP A 160 -9.38 8.45 -1.87
N LYS A 161 -9.89 9.67 -1.97
CA LYS A 161 -11.23 10.01 -1.46
C LYS A 161 -12.36 9.77 -2.48
N LEU A 162 -12.01 9.41 -3.72
CA LEU A 162 -12.98 9.10 -4.77
C LEU A 162 -13.35 7.63 -4.78
N HIS A 163 -12.37 6.73 -4.59
CA HIS A 163 -12.57 5.28 -4.57
C HIS A 163 -12.62 4.79 -3.13
N ARG A 164 -13.78 4.87 -2.52
CA ARG A 164 -14.06 4.46 -1.14
C ARG A 164 -14.63 3.04 -1.09
N VAL A 165 -14.62 2.44 0.09
CA VAL A 165 -15.12 1.08 0.30
C VAL A 165 -16.51 0.84 -0.27
N THR A 166 -17.41 1.83 -0.21
CA THR A 166 -18.80 1.71 -0.65
C THR A 166 -18.98 1.76 -2.17
N ASN A 167 -18.09 2.45 -2.90
CA ASN A 167 -18.24 2.70 -4.35
C ASN A 167 -17.25 1.90 -5.23
N ILE A 168 -16.52 0.95 -4.64
CA ILE A 168 -15.72 -0.02 -5.39
C ILE A 168 -16.45 -1.37 -5.39
N LEU A 169 -16.58 -1.99 -6.55
CA LEU A 169 -17.12 -3.34 -6.67
C LEU A 169 -16.30 -4.32 -5.83
N LYS A 170 -16.93 -4.98 -4.86
CA LYS A 170 -16.28 -5.84 -3.87
C LYS A 170 -16.32 -7.30 -4.32
N ILE A 171 -15.17 -7.98 -4.28
CA ILE A 171 -15.13 -9.44 -4.47
C ILE A 171 -15.49 -10.10 -3.14
N THR A 172 -16.36 -11.10 -3.18
CA THR A 172 -16.75 -11.91 -2.04
C THR A 172 -16.56 -13.40 -2.33
N SER A 173 -16.35 -14.20 -1.31
CA SER A 173 -16.25 -15.66 -1.42
C SER A 173 -16.54 -16.34 -0.10
N GLY A 174 -16.87 -17.61 -0.13
CA GLY A 174 -17.12 -18.42 1.06
C GLY A 174 -16.67 -19.86 0.88
N SER A 175 -16.53 -20.55 2.00
CA SER A 175 -16.04 -21.95 2.06
C SER A 175 -17.08 -22.97 1.64
N THR A 176 -18.38 -22.60 1.64
CA THR A 176 -19.49 -23.36 1.04
C THR A 176 -20.36 -22.41 0.23
N PRO A 177 -21.23 -22.91 -0.68
CA PRO A 177 -22.13 -22.04 -1.44
C PRO A 177 -23.02 -21.18 -0.53
N GLU A 178 -23.58 -21.73 0.54
CA GLU A 178 -24.45 -21.03 1.48
C GLU A 178 -23.69 -19.93 2.24
N VAL A 179 -22.44 -20.20 2.61
CA VAL A 179 -21.55 -19.21 3.25
C VAL A 179 -21.18 -18.11 2.26
N ALA A 180 -20.88 -18.47 1.01
CA ALA A 180 -20.57 -17.48 -0.03
C ALA A 180 -21.75 -16.54 -0.28
N ASP A 181 -23.00 -17.07 -0.30
CA ASP A 181 -24.23 -16.27 -0.42
C ASP A 181 -24.39 -15.33 0.77
N TYR A 182 -24.20 -15.82 1.97
CA TYR A 182 -24.36 -15.00 3.18
C TYR A 182 -23.24 -13.93 3.31
N VAL A 183 -21.99 -14.27 3.02
CA VAL A 183 -20.90 -13.28 2.97
C VAL A 183 -21.23 -12.20 1.95
N ASP A 184 -21.73 -12.56 0.78
CA ASP A 184 -22.15 -11.62 -0.26
C ASP A 184 -23.28 -10.70 0.22
N GLU A 185 -24.30 -11.25 0.89
CA GLU A 185 -25.39 -10.48 1.48
C GLU A 185 -24.89 -9.49 2.55
N VAL A 186 -23.96 -9.90 3.41
CA VAL A 186 -23.39 -9.03 4.44
C VAL A 186 -22.66 -7.85 3.82
N TYR A 187 -21.80 -8.06 2.82
CA TYR A 187 -21.09 -6.96 2.17
C TYR A 187 -22.03 -6.05 1.35
N ASN A 188 -23.09 -6.58 0.77
CA ASN A 188 -24.09 -5.77 0.07
C ASN A 188 -24.83 -4.78 1.00
N LEU A 189 -24.77 -4.93 2.32
CA LEU A 189 -25.31 -3.92 3.26
C LEU A 189 -24.60 -2.57 3.12
N ILE A 190 -23.32 -2.54 2.72
CA ILE A 190 -22.50 -1.34 2.68
C ILE A 190 -21.91 -1.02 1.29
N ILE A 191 -21.87 -1.97 0.37
CA ILE A 191 -21.25 -1.79 -0.96
C ILE A 191 -22.30 -1.37 -1.98
N GLU A 192 -22.34 -0.09 -2.30
CA GLU A 192 -23.28 0.48 -3.27
C GLU A 192 -22.95 0.09 -4.72
N ALA A 193 -21.66 -0.13 -5.02
CA ALA A 193 -21.20 -0.55 -6.35
C ALA A 193 -21.53 -2.01 -6.68
N GLY A 194 -22.07 -2.76 -5.71
CA GLY A 194 -22.36 -4.18 -5.83
C GLY A 194 -21.16 -5.08 -5.56
N THR A 195 -21.40 -6.37 -5.66
CA THR A 195 -20.42 -7.42 -5.35
C THR A 195 -20.19 -8.34 -6.54
N HIS A 196 -19.02 -9.00 -6.54
CA HIS A 196 -18.70 -10.12 -7.45
C HIS A 196 -18.38 -11.34 -6.60
N LYS A 197 -19.30 -12.31 -6.61
CA LYS A 197 -19.10 -13.56 -5.87
C LYS A 197 -18.15 -14.48 -6.63
N ALA A 198 -16.94 -14.65 -6.12
CA ALA A 198 -15.93 -15.54 -6.66
C ALA A 198 -16.30 -17.02 -6.36
N PRO A 199 -15.96 -17.96 -7.25
CA PRO A 199 -16.33 -19.37 -7.10
C PRO A 199 -15.62 -20.08 -5.93
N SER A 200 -14.54 -19.52 -5.38
CA SER A 200 -13.84 -20.05 -4.22
C SER A 200 -12.99 -18.98 -3.53
N ILE A 201 -12.60 -19.26 -2.28
CA ILE A 201 -11.64 -18.46 -1.52
C ILE A 201 -10.33 -18.27 -2.31
N LYS A 202 -9.75 -19.35 -2.85
CA LYS A 202 -8.50 -19.31 -3.65
C LYS A 202 -8.60 -18.40 -4.88
N VAL A 203 -9.74 -18.36 -5.54
CA VAL A 203 -9.95 -17.46 -6.69
C VAL A 203 -10.01 -16.00 -6.23
N ALA A 204 -10.67 -15.71 -5.12
CA ALA A 204 -10.72 -14.36 -4.58
C ALA A 204 -9.33 -13.86 -4.10
N GLU A 205 -8.55 -14.73 -3.44
CA GLU A 205 -7.15 -14.45 -3.07
C GLU A 205 -6.28 -14.19 -4.31
N ALA A 206 -6.39 -15.04 -5.34
CA ALA A 206 -5.67 -14.87 -6.59
C ALA A 206 -6.03 -13.55 -7.28
N ALA A 207 -7.31 -13.20 -7.35
CA ALA A 207 -7.78 -11.95 -7.94
C ALA A 207 -7.15 -10.72 -7.27
N LYS A 208 -6.98 -10.74 -5.94
CA LYS A 208 -6.32 -9.65 -5.20
C LYS A 208 -4.85 -9.49 -5.61
N VAL A 209 -4.10 -10.57 -5.54
CA VAL A 209 -2.64 -10.48 -5.70
C VAL A 209 -2.23 -10.18 -7.13
N ILE A 210 -3.01 -10.64 -8.14
CA ILE A 210 -2.67 -10.40 -9.55
C ILE A 210 -2.87 -8.94 -9.99
N GLU A 211 -3.80 -8.19 -9.39
CA GLU A 211 -3.98 -6.78 -9.76
C GLU A 211 -2.73 -5.94 -9.46
N ASN A 212 -2.14 -6.10 -8.28
CA ASN A 212 -0.93 -5.39 -7.92
C ASN A 212 0.30 -5.97 -8.66
N THR A 213 0.35 -7.28 -8.86
CA THR A 213 1.41 -7.92 -9.67
C THR A 213 1.39 -7.43 -11.11
N GLN A 214 0.21 -7.37 -11.74
CA GLN A 214 0.05 -6.85 -13.12
C GLN A 214 0.50 -5.39 -13.21
N ARG A 215 0.18 -4.56 -12.21
CA ARG A 215 0.60 -3.17 -12.15
C ARG A 215 2.12 -3.05 -12.01
N ASP A 216 2.72 -3.83 -11.12
CA ASP A 216 4.17 -3.88 -10.90
C ASP A 216 4.93 -4.28 -12.16
N VAL A 217 4.49 -5.33 -12.85
CA VAL A 217 5.10 -5.81 -14.11
C VAL A 217 4.99 -4.77 -15.21
N ASN A 218 3.85 -4.09 -15.36
CA ASN A 218 3.70 -3.03 -16.35
C ASN A 218 4.59 -1.81 -16.04
N ILE A 219 4.73 -1.43 -14.77
CA ILE A 219 5.66 -0.34 -14.40
C ILE A 219 7.11 -0.79 -14.69
N ALA A 220 7.48 -2.04 -14.40
CA ALA A 220 8.80 -2.56 -14.72
C ALA A 220 9.10 -2.48 -16.22
N LEU A 221 8.13 -2.84 -17.07
CA LEU A 221 8.27 -2.68 -18.52
C LEU A 221 8.54 -1.22 -18.90
N ILE A 222 7.78 -0.28 -18.35
CA ILE A 222 7.98 1.15 -18.65
C ILE A 222 9.31 1.66 -18.08
N ASN A 223 9.73 1.19 -16.91
CA ASN A 223 11.05 1.48 -16.36
C ASN A 223 12.16 0.98 -17.30
N GLU A 224 12.07 -0.26 -17.80
CA GLU A 224 13.05 -0.79 -18.76
C GLU A 224 13.09 0.03 -20.05
N LEU A 225 11.93 0.44 -20.56
CA LEU A 225 11.86 1.34 -21.72
C LEU A 225 12.53 2.69 -21.44
N ALA A 226 12.33 3.27 -20.25
CA ALA A 226 13.01 4.50 -19.85
C ALA A 226 14.54 4.32 -19.82
N LEU A 227 15.06 3.18 -19.35
CA LEU A 227 16.49 2.87 -19.40
C LEU A 227 17.02 2.80 -20.86
N ILE A 228 16.25 2.19 -21.76
CA ILE A 228 16.58 2.07 -23.17
C ILE A 228 16.58 3.45 -23.82
N PHE A 229 15.51 4.23 -23.64
CA PHE A 229 15.34 5.54 -24.25
C PHE A 229 16.39 6.55 -23.76
N ASN A 230 16.74 6.50 -22.48
CA ASN A 230 17.82 7.31 -21.93
C ASN A 230 19.16 7.04 -22.66
N LYS A 231 19.50 5.77 -22.92
CA LYS A 231 20.70 5.41 -23.72
C LYS A 231 20.64 5.86 -25.18
N LEU A 232 19.45 5.99 -25.73
CA LEU A 232 19.21 6.45 -27.11
C LEU A 232 19.08 7.97 -27.20
N ASN A 233 19.15 8.70 -26.07
CA ASN A 233 18.88 10.13 -25.97
C ASN A 233 17.47 10.51 -26.48
N ILE A 234 16.49 9.66 -26.18
CA ILE A 234 15.07 9.87 -26.49
C ILE A 234 14.34 10.17 -25.17
N ASP A 235 13.50 11.21 -25.17
CA ASP A 235 12.66 11.50 -24.00
C ASP A 235 11.55 10.46 -23.86
N THR A 236 11.48 9.83 -22.69
CA THR A 236 10.51 8.75 -22.39
C THR A 236 9.08 9.25 -22.48
N GLU A 237 8.78 10.44 -21.95
CA GLU A 237 7.41 10.99 -21.94
C GLU A 237 6.91 11.30 -23.35
N ASP A 238 7.79 11.79 -24.25
CA ASP A 238 7.43 12.02 -25.66
C ASP A 238 7.02 10.70 -26.34
N VAL A 239 7.74 9.60 -26.07
CA VAL A 239 7.38 8.29 -26.59
C VAL A 239 6.06 7.80 -26.02
N LEU A 240 5.87 7.94 -24.70
CA LEU A 240 4.65 7.49 -24.02
C LEU A 240 3.41 8.31 -24.45
N LYS A 241 3.56 9.61 -24.72
CA LYS A 241 2.51 10.44 -25.29
C LYS A 241 2.14 9.96 -26.70
N ALA A 242 3.13 9.68 -27.55
CA ALA A 242 2.90 9.18 -28.91
C ALA A 242 2.24 7.80 -28.91
N ALA A 243 2.74 6.85 -28.08
CA ALA A 243 2.16 5.52 -27.93
C ALA A 243 0.74 5.57 -27.35
N GLY A 244 0.51 6.47 -26.39
CA GLY A 244 -0.79 6.69 -25.71
C GLY A 244 -1.89 7.24 -26.61
N THR A 245 -1.58 7.64 -27.85
CA THR A 245 -2.62 7.96 -28.86
C THR A 245 -3.40 6.71 -29.32
N LYS A 246 -2.90 5.51 -29.01
CA LYS A 246 -3.55 4.25 -29.36
C LYS A 246 -4.46 3.81 -28.22
N TRP A 247 -5.70 3.46 -28.55
CA TRP A 247 -6.76 3.10 -27.60
C TRP A 247 -6.40 1.92 -26.67
N ASN A 248 -5.50 1.04 -27.10
CA ASN A 248 -5.09 -0.16 -26.36
C ASN A 248 -3.76 0.01 -25.60
N PHE A 249 -3.15 1.19 -25.62
CA PHE A 249 -1.93 1.46 -24.85
C PHE A 249 -2.27 1.85 -23.43
N LEU A 250 -1.74 1.13 -22.45
CA LEU A 250 -2.01 1.41 -21.03
C LEU A 250 -1.13 2.56 -20.51
N PRO A 251 -1.70 3.52 -19.75
CA PRO A 251 -1.03 4.76 -19.39
C PRO A 251 -0.09 4.62 -18.18
N PHE A 252 0.74 3.59 -18.15
CA PHE A 252 1.78 3.46 -17.14
C PHE A 252 2.92 4.46 -17.37
N ARG A 253 3.57 4.88 -16.29
CA ARG A 253 4.70 5.79 -16.29
C ARG A 253 5.87 5.17 -15.56
N PRO A 254 7.14 5.55 -15.88
CA PRO A 254 8.28 5.08 -15.10
C PRO A 254 8.24 5.67 -13.69
N GLY A 255 8.90 5.00 -12.76
CA GLY A 255 8.98 5.50 -11.39
C GLY A 255 9.53 4.50 -10.39
N LEU A 256 9.69 4.98 -9.17
CA LEU A 256 10.11 4.19 -8.04
C LEU A 256 8.89 3.49 -7.43
N VAL A 257 8.85 2.16 -7.50
CA VAL A 257 7.70 1.35 -7.06
C VAL A 257 7.86 0.96 -5.60
N GLY A 258 7.31 1.77 -4.72
CA GLY A 258 7.28 1.58 -3.27
C GLY A 258 5.88 1.25 -2.72
N GLY A 259 5.75 1.45 -1.40
CA GLY A 259 4.51 1.20 -0.66
C GLY A 259 4.32 -0.26 -0.28
N HIS A 260 3.24 -0.50 0.46
CA HIS A 260 2.95 -1.80 1.06
C HIS A 260 2.06 -2.72 0.20
N CYS A 261 1.73 -2.34 -1.03
CA CYS A 261 0.92 -3.14 -1.93
C CYS A 261 1.69 -3.54 -3.20
N ILE A 262 1.96 -2.58 -4.11
CA ILE A 262 2.52 -2.89 -5.44
C ILE A 262 3.92 -3.53 -5.32
N GLY A 263 4.74 -3.04 -4.39
CA GLY A 263 6.08 -3.57 -4.14
C GLY A 263 6.14 -4.86 -3.30
N VAL A 264 5.02 -5.29 -2.72
CA VAL A 264 4.94 -6.40 -1.75
C VAL A 264 4.13 -7.58 -2.29
N ASP A 265 2.92 -7.34 -2.81
CA ASP A 265 2.02 -8.41 -3.26
C ASP A 265 2.64 -9.38 -4.29
N PRO A 266 3.50 -8.93 -5.24
CA PRO A 266 4.15 -9.87 -6.16
C PRO A 266 5.00 -10.94 -5.46
N TYR A 267 5.61 -10.61 -4.30
CA TYR A 267 6.39 -11.57 -3.52
C TYR A 267 5.52 -12.67 -2.91
N TYR A 268 4.28 -12.36 -2.54
CA TYR A 268 3.31 -13.37 -2.10
C TYR A 268 3.05 -14.40 -3.20
N LEU A 269 2.83 -13.93 -4.43
CA LEU A 269 2.58 -14.82 -5.57
C LEU A 269 3.83 -15.62 -5.97
N THR A 270 5.02 -14.99 -5.96
CA THR A 270 6.28 -15.69 -6.29
C THR A 270 6.64 -16.74 -5.24
N HIS A 271 6.41 -16.45 -3.94
CA HIS A 271 6.58 -17.41 -2.86
C HIS A 271 5.70 -18.65 -3.08
N LYS A 272 4.41 -18.46 -3.36
CA LYS A 272 3.49 -19.58 -3.62
C LYS A 272 3.88 -20.35 -4.87
N ALA A 273 4.25 -19.68 -5.95
CA ALA A 273 4.72 -20.33 -7.18
C ALA A 273 5.93 -21.22 -6.91
N GLN A 274 6.92 -20.71 -6.20
CA GLN A 274 8.14 -21.47 -5.85
C GLN A 274 7.83 -22.66 -4.93
N SER A 275 6.91 -22.51 -3.98
CA SER A 275 6.50 -23.59 -3.07
C SER A 275 5.86 -24.78 -3.79
N ILE A 276 5.29 -24.57 -4.98
CA ILE A 276 4.72 -25.62 -5.85
C ILE A 276 5.65 -26.01 -7.01
N GLY A 277 6.92 -25.59 -6.96
CA GLY A 277 7.95 -25.97 -7.93
C GLY A 277 7.96 -25.15 -9.23
N LEU A 278 7.23 -24.02 -9.31
CA LEU A 278 7.22 -23.14 -10.47
C LEU A 278 8.14 -21.91 -10.23
N HIS A 279 9.07 -21.63 -11.15
CA HIS A 279 9.86 -20.40 -11.11
C HIS A 279 9.18 -19.29 -11.91
N PRO A 280 8.70 -18.21 -11.26
CA PRO A 280 7.93 -17.14 -11.93
C PRO A 280 8.88 -16.09 -12.56
N GLU A 281 9.39 -16.37 -13.77
CA GLU A 281 10.41 -15.61 -14.49
C GLU A 281 10.06 -14.11 -14.64
N ILE A 282 8.88 -13.82 -15.20
CA ILE A 282 8.45 -12.46 -15.53
C ILE A 282 8.30 -11.61 -14.26
N ILE A 283 7.64 -12.14 -13.22
CA ILE A 283 7.36 -11.42 -11.98
C ILE A 283 8.66 -11.11 -11.24
N LEU A 284 9.57 -12.10 -11.14
CA LEU A 284 10.87 -11.90 -10.49
C LEU A 284 11.78 -10.95 -11.28
N ALA A 285 11.76 -10.99 -12.62
CA ALA A 285 12.51 -10.06 -13.44
C ALA A 285 12.01 -8.61 -13.24
N ALA A 286 10.68 -8.42 -13.26
CA ALA A 286 10.05 -7.14 -13.02
C ALA A 286 10.40 -6.58 -11.62
N ARG A 287 10.32 -7.39 -10.57
CA ARG A 287 10.71 -6.97 -9.22
C ARG A 287 12.17 -6.56 -9.11
N ARG A 288 13.09 -7.34 -9.70
CA ARG A 288 14.51 -6.99 -9.72
C ARG A 288 14.77 -5.64 -10.39
N LEU A 289 14.06 -5.36 -11.49
CA LEU A 289 14.20 -4.08 -12.18
C LEU A 289 13.67 -2.93 -11.32
N ASN A 290 12.43 -3.05 -10.82
CA ASN A 290 11.80 -2.01 -10.01
C ASN A 290 12.59 -1.75 -8.71
N ASP A 291 13.13 -2.78 -8.07
CA ASP A 291 13.95 -2.62 -6.84
C ASP A 291 15.27 -1.88 -7.10
N ARG A 292 15.83 -1.95 -8.32
CA ARG A 292 17.08 -1.26 -8.69
C ARG A 292 16.89 0.16 -9.22
N MET A 293 15.66 0.62 -9.39
CA MET A 293 15.41 1.95 -9.96
C MET A 293 15.95 3.09 -9.08
N GLY A 294 15.96 2.94 -7.75
CA GLY A 294 16.56 3.93 -6.85
C GLY A 294 18.06 4.11 -7.10
N GLU A 295 18.81 3.00 -7.22
CA GLU A 295 20.23 2.98 -7.55
C GLU A 295 20.50 3.58 -8.96
N TYR A 296 19.67 3.22 -9.93
CA TYR A 296 19.75 3.77 -11.28
C TYR A 296 19.61 5.30 -11.27
N VAL A 297 18.59 5.83 -10.61
CA VAL A 297 18.34 7.27 -10.51
C VAL A 297 19.53 7.99 -9.84
N ALA A 298 20.05 7.45 -8.74
CA ALA A 298 21.24 8.00 -8.09
C ALA A 298 22.45 8.04 -9.05
N THR A 299 22.69 6.95 -9.77
CA THR A 299 23.77 6.87 -10.76
C THR A 299 23.62 7.91 -11.88
N GLN A 300 22.38 8.15 -12.38
CA GLN A 300 22.16 9.17 -13.43
C GLN A 300 22.41 10.59 -12.89
N LEU A 301 21.97 10.88 -11.67
CA LEU A 301 22.24 12.17 -11.01
C LEU A 301 23.75 12.44 -10.92
N ILE A 302 24.50 11.48 -10.38
CA ILE A 302 25.95 11.61 -10.23
C ILE A 302 26.66 11.80 -11.58
N LYS A 303 26.27 11.06 -12.62
CA LYS A 303 26.80 11.22 -13.96
C LYS A 303 26.56 12.62 -14.52
N GLU A 304 25.38 13.18 -14.31
CA GLU A 304 25.05 14.51 -14.78
C GLU A 304 25.83 15.59 -14.03
N MET A 305 25.94 15.48 -12.70
CA MET A 305 26.79 16.37 -11.89
C MET A 305 28.23 16.38 -12.41
N VAL A 306 28.80 15.20 -12.70
CA VAL A 306 30.17 15.10 -13.26
C VAL A 306 30.28 15.75 -14.62
N LYS A 307 29.31 15.56 -15.53
CA LYS A 307 29.29 16.21 -16.85
C LYS A 307 29.25 17.74 -16.73
N GLN A 308 28.47 18.27 -15.77
CA GLN A 308 28.37 19.70 -15.49
C GLN A 308 29.54 20.24 -14.67
N ARG A 309 30.53 19.37 -14.34
CA ARG A 309 31.71 19.71 -13.53
C ARG A 309 31.35 20.21 -12.13
N ILE A 310 30.31 19.65 -11.55
CA ILE A 310 29.93 19.82 -10.14
C ILE A 310 30.72 18.79 -9.33
N GLN A 311 31.37 19.22 -8.25
CA GLN A 311 32.08 18.35 -7.34
C GLN A 311 31.05 17.46 -6.61
N VAL A 312 31.25 16.13 -6.63
CA VAL A 312 30.30 15.18 -6.05
C VAL A 312 30.53 15.05 -4.55
N VAL A 313 31.75 14.73 -4.11
CA VAL A 313 32.07 14.56 -2.69
C VAL A 313 31.82 15.87 -1.93
N GLY A 314 31.00 15.80 -0.87
CA GLY A 314 30.58 16.98 -0.09
C GLY A 314 29.54 17.86 -0.80
N ALA A 315 28.98 17.44 -1.95
CA ALA A 315 27.88 18.15 -2.58
C ALA A 315 26.63 18.06 -1.75
N ARG A 316 25.83 19.12 -1.72
CA ARG A 316 24.56 19.17 -0.99
C ARG A 316 23.39 18.95 -1.93
N ILE A 317 22.64 17.88 -1.71
CA ILE A 317 21.53 17.45 -2.54
C ILE A 317 20.21 17.64 -1.80
N LEU A 318 19.22 18.24 -2.45
CA LEU A 318 17.85 18.31 -1.94
C LEU A 318 17.00 17.21 -2.59
N VAL A 319 16.38 16.37 -1.76
CA VAL A 319 15.38 15.38 -2.18
C VAL A 319 13.99 15.89 -1.78
N MET A 320 13.15 16.20 -2.75
CA MET A 320 11.81 16.71 -2.56
C MET A 320 10.77 15.61 -2.69
N GLY A 321 10.22 15.19 -1.53
CA GLY A 321 9.31 14.06 -1.37
C GLY A 321 10.02 12.81 -0.84
N LEU A 322 9.44 12.21 0.21
CA LEU A 322 9.88 10.98 0.86
C LEU A 322 8.78 9.94 0.93
N SER A 323 7.52 10.37 1.01
CA SER A 323 6.37 9.46 1.05
C SER A 323 6.32 8.56 -0.20
N PHE A 324 5.69 7.39 -0.11
CA PHE A 324 5.70 6.45 -1.24
C PHE A 324 4.85 6.92 -2.43
N LYS A 325 3.94 7.86 -2.24
CA LYS A 325 3.12 8.49 -3.29
C LYS A 325 2.71 9.91 -2.91
N GLU A 326 2.18 10.64 -3.89
CA GLU A 326 1.73 12.02 -3.72
C GLU A 326 0.57 12.17 -2.73
N ASN A 327 0.60 13.27 -1.96
CA ASN A 327 -0.44 13.74 -1.05
C ASN A 327 -0.86 12.69 0.00
N CYS A 328 0.10 11.91 0.46
CA CYS A 328 -0.09 10.86 1.45
C CYS A 328 1.02 10.91 2.50
N PRO A 329 0.72 10.80 3.81
CA PRO A 329 1.73 10.81 4.86
C PRO A 329 2.51 9.49 5.00
N ASP A 330 2.07 8.42 4.35
CA ASP A 330 2.61 7.08 4.51
C ASP A 330 4.02 6.95 3.89
N ILE A 331 4.99 6.59 4.72
CA ILE A 331 6.40 6.41 4.33
C ILE A 331 6.83 4.95 4.18
N ARG A 332 5.95 4.00 4.50
CA ARG A 332 6.30 2.57 4.53
C ARG A 332 6.77 2.06 3.17
N ASN A 333 7.91 1.37 3.15
CA ASN A 333 8.53 0.81 1.93
C ASN A 333 8.73 1.83 0.81
N THR A 334 8.92 3.12 1.11
CA THR A 334 9.21 4.10 0.08
C THR A 334 10.55 3.81 -0.59
N LYS A 335 10.57 3.75 -1.92
CA LYS A 335 11.79 3.53 -2.71
C LYS A 335 12.69 4.76 -2.80
N ILE A 336 12.24 5.90 -2.30
CA ILE A 336 13.08 7.10 -2.15
C ILE A 336 14.20 6.83 -1.13
N VAL A 337 13.95 5.98 -0.12
CA VAL A 337 15.00 5.57 0.84
C VAL A 337 16.11 4.77 0.16
N ASP A 338 15.80 3.91 -0.80
CA ASP A 338 16.80 3.17 -1.57
C ASP A 338 17.65 4.12 -2.43
N PHE A 339 17.02 5.13 -3.03
CA PHE A 339 17.71 6.22 -3.74
C PHE A 339 18.63 7.02 -2.80
N ILE A 340 18.14 7.40 -1.61
CA ILE A 340 18.92 8.11 -0.58
C ILE A 340 20.11 7.27 -0.12
N LYS A 341 19.93 5.96 0.11
CA LYS A 341 21.01 5.04 0.48
C LYS A 341 22.08 4.98 -0.60
N ALA A 342 21.68 4.87 -1.87
CA ALA A 342 22.61 4.86 -2.99
C ALA A 342 23.40 6.18 -3.13
N LEU A 343 22.78 7.32 -2.84
CA LEU A 343 23.48 8.61 -2.82
C LEU A 343 24.49 8.72 -1.68
N LYS A 344 24.17 8.20 -0.49
CA LYS A 344 25.08 8.23 0.67
C LYS A 344 26.41 7.51 0.41
N GLU A 345 26.46 6.57 -0.53
CA GLU A 345 27.72 5.90 -0.92
C GLU A 345 28.74 6.84 -1.58
N TYR A 346 28.30 8.03 -2.02
CA TYR A 346 29.16 9.04 -2.67
C TYR A 346 29.64 10.17 -1.74
N ASP A 347 29.43 10.03 -0.43
CA ASP A 347 29.84 11.02 0.58
C ASP A 347 29.22 12.41 0.31
N LEU A 348 27.90 12.43 0.19
CA LEU A 348 27.06 13.60 -0.09
C LEU A 348 26.33 14.08 1.16
N ASP A 349 26.10 15.39 1.27
CA ASP A 349 25.17 15.99 2.22
C ASP A 349 23.74 15.95 1.66
N LEU A 350 22.82 15.36 2.40
CA LEU A 350 21.44 15.16 1.92
C LEU A 350 20.43 15.88 2.81
N ASP A 351 19.68 16.80 2.22
CA ASP A 351 18.47 17.36 2.80
C ASP A 351 17.25 16.72 2.18
N ILE A 352 16.27 16.37 3.02
CA ILE A 352 15.00 15.77 2.60
C ILE A 352 13.89 16.73 2.99
N TYR A 353 13.06 17.10 2.06
CA TYR A 353 11.89 17.93 2.31
C TYR A 353 10.61 17.24 1.83
N ASP A 354 9.70 16.98 2.75
CA ASP A 354 8.38 16.45 2.42
C ASP A 354 7.32 17.09 3.33
N PRO A 355 6.33 17.79 2.78
CA PRO A 355 5.32 18.50 3.57
C PRO A 355 4.25 17.59 4.19
N TRP A 356 4.26 16.28 3.90
CA TRP A 356 3.24 15.33 4.33
C TRP A 356 3.69 14.40 5.44
N VAL A 357 4.99 14.16 5.61
CA VAL A 357 5.52 13.14 6.53
C VAL A 357 5.67 13.67 7.96
N ASP A 358 5.51 12.79 8.94
CA ASP A 358 5.85 13.09 10.33
C ASP A 358 7.34 12.84 10.59
N GLU A 359 8.02 13.86 11.15
CA GLU A 359 9.48 13.82 11.39
C GLU A 359 9.88 12.69 12.36
N ASN A 360 9.05 12.43 13.39
CA ASN A 360 9.36 11.41 14.38
C ASN A 360 9.21 10.01 13.78
N GLU A 361 8.20 9.84 12.91
CA GLU A 361 8.00 8.57 12.19
C GLU A 361 9.17 8.31 11.23
N VAL A 362 9.60 9.33 10.46
CA VAL A 362 10.75 9.23 9.54
C VAL A 362 12.03 8.91 10.30
N GLN A 363 12.26 9.58 11.43
CA GLN A 363 13.43 9.32 12.28
C GLN A 363 13.40 7.91 12.87
N HIS A 364 12.24 7.45 13.33
CA HIS A 364 12.09 6.11 13.90
C HIS A 364 12.30 5.01 12.86
N GLU A 365 11.70 5.16 11.68
CA GLU A 365 11.67 4.12 10.65
C GLU A 365 13.00 4.05 9.85
N TYR A 366 13.57 5.22 9.52
CA TYR A 366 14.70 5.30 8.59
C TYR A 366 15.95 5.97 9.14
N GLY A 367 15.90 6.54 10.35
CA GLY A 367 17.01 7.31 10.92
C GLY A 367 17.32 8.58 10.12
N LEU A 368 16.32 9.13 9.42
CA LEU A 368 16.43 10.34 8.61
C LEU A 368 15.73 11.51 9.28
N ALA A 369 16.25 12.73 9.07
CA ALA A 369 15.69 13.97 9.63
C ALA A 369 15.26 14.90 8.49
N PRO A 370 13.96 14.98 8.13
CA PRO A 370 13.48 15.93 7.14
C PRO A 370 13.67 17.38 7.59
N ILE A 371 14.02 18.27 6.64
CA ILE A 371 14.10 19.70 6.88
C ILE A 371 12.70 20.34 6.83
N LYS A 372 12.51 21.42 7.62
CA LYS A 372 11.21 22.13 7.70
C LYS A 372 11.04 23.24 6.69
N LYS A 373 12.14 23.73 6.12
CA LYS A 373 12.13 24.90 5.25
C LYS A 373 13.14 24.76 4.14
N LEU A 374 12.74 25.16 2.95
CA LEU A 374 13.60 25.25 1.77
C LEU A 374 14.43 26.54 1.83
N GLU A 375 15.69 26.48 1.43
CA GLU A 375 16.60 27.61 1.37
C GLU A 375 17.15 27.78 -0.06
N ASN A 376 17.16 29.02 -0.52
CA ASN A 376 17.64 29.36 -1.85
C ASN A 376 19.17 29.36 -1.95
N GLY A 377 19.71 29.01 -3.12
CA GLY A 377 21.13 29.06 -3.45
C GLY A 377 22.00 28.06 -2.72
N LEU A 378 21.46 26.97 -2.22
CA LEU A 378 22.15 26.06 -1.30
C LEU A 378 22.55 24.73 -1.92
N TYR A 379 21.85 24.26 -2.96
CA TYR A 379 21.97 22.88 -3.44
C TYR A 379 22.75 22.73 -4.74
N ASP A 380 23.58 21.71 -4.80
CA ASP A 380 24.31 21.28 -5.99
C ASP A 380 23.43 20.38 -6.88
N ALA A 381 22.41 19.76 -6.30
CA ALA A 381 21.35 19.11 -7.06
C ALA A 381 20.01 19.15 -6.33
N ILE A 382 18.93 19.13 -7.10
CA ILE A 382 17.54 19.11 -6.60
C ILE A 382 16.84 17.98 -7.32
N VAL A 383 16.22 17.07 -6.56
CA VAL A 383 15.51 15.91 -7.10
C VAL A 383 14.05 15.97 -6.69
N ILE A 384 13.16 16.08 -7.66
CA ILE A 384 11.72 16.04 -7.44
C ILE A 384 11.30 14.56 -7.48
N ALA A 385 11.20 13.95 -6.29
CA ALA A 385 11.02 12.51 -6.16
C ALA A 385 9.54 12.10 -6.00
N VAL A 386 8.68 12.98 -5.47
CA VAL A 386 7.23 12.75 -5.32
C VAL A 386 6.47 13.99 -5.83
N ALA A 387 5.37 13.77 -6.56
CA ALA A 387 4.58 14.84 -7.18
C ALA A 387 3.48 15.39 -6.24
N HIS A 388 3.85 15.87 -5.05
CA HIS A 388 2.89 16.52 -4.16
C HIS A 388 2.25 17.75 -4.81
N ASN A 389 1.01 18.06 -4.46
CA ASN A 389 0.32 19.23 -4.98
C ASN A 389 1.09 20.53 -4.72
N GLN A 390 1.75 20.64 -3.55
CA GLN A 390 2.60 21.76 -3.20
C GLN A 390 3.75 21.94 -4.22
N PHE A 391 4.33 20.86 -4.69
CA PHE A 391 5.42 20.92 -5.69
C PHE A 391 4.87 21.21 -7.09
N LYS A 392 3.70 20.67 -7.46
CA LYS A 392 3.04 20.96 -8.75
C LYS A 392 2.64 22.42 -8.90
N THR A 393 2.48 23.16 -7.82
CA THR A 393 2.15 24.59 -7.85
C THR A 393 3.39 25.48 -7.89
N MET A 394 4.59 24.93 -7.66
CA MET A 394 5.85 25.66 -7.80
C MET A 394 6.21 25.86 -9.28
N SER A 395 6.67 27.04 -9.61
CA SER A 395 7.23 27.35 -10.94
C SER A 395 8.64 26.76 -11.10
N ALA A 396 9.10 26.60 -12.34
CA ALA A 396 10.47 26.18 -12.59
C ALA A 396 11.50 27.12 -11.94
N GLN A 397 11.24 28.44 -11.93
CA GLN A 397 12.10 29.44 -11.30
C GLN A 397 12.23 29.24 -9.78
N GLU A 398 11.17 28.81 -9.11
CA GLU A 398 11.22 28.53 -7.66
C GLU A 398 12.07 27.31 -7.35
N PHE A 399 12.03 26.25 -8.19
CA PHE A 399 12.95 25.12 -8.05
C PHE A 399 14.40 25.53 -8.33
N GLN A 400 14.62 26.30 -9.41
CA GLN A 400 15.93 26.78 -9.81
C GLN A 400 16.55 27.68 -8.76
N ALA A 401 15.77 28.51 -8.07
CA ALA A 401 16.23 29.39 -7.00
C ALA A 401 16.83 28.64 -5.82
N LEU A 402 16.48 27.36 -5.59
CA LEU A 402 17.07 26.54 -4.55
C LEU A 402 18.51 26.12 -4.86
N GLY A 403 18.86 26.04 -6.16
CA GLY A 403 20.19 25.65 -6.64
C GLY A 403 21.24 26.72 -6.45
N LYS A 404 22.50 26.30 -6.36
CA LYS A 404 23.69 27.17 -6.47
C LYS A 404 23.79 27.75 -7.91
N GLU A 405 24.85 28.47 -8.22
CA GLU A 405 25.12 28.96 -9.57
C GLU A 405 25.18 27.83 -10.62
N LYS A 406 25.73 26.67 -10.21
CA LYS A 406 25.70 25.41 -10.97
C LYS A 406 25.02 24.35 -10.16
N TYR A 407 24.00 23.75 -10.71
CA TYR A 407 23.24 22.69 -10.06
C TYR A 407 22.61 21.77 -11.11
N VAL A 408 22.15 20.61 -10.70
CA VAL A 408 21.34 19.68 -11.52
C VAL A 408 19.91 19.66 -10.99
N LEU A 409 18.94 19.88 -11.86
CA LEU A 409 17.50 19.69 -11.55
C LEU A 409 17.00 18.39 -12.20
N TYR A 410 16.64 17.41 -11.36
CA TYR A 410 16.16 16.11 -11.79
C TYR A 410 14.67 15.93 -11.45
N ASP A 411 13.83 15.89 -12.48
CA ASP A 411 12.38 15.67 -12.33
C ASP A 411 12.03 14.21 -12.61
N LEU A 412 11.80 13.42 -11.53
CA LEU A 412 11.38 12.01 -11.64
C LEU A 412 9.89 11.86 -11.96
N LYS A 413 9.14 12.95 -11.92
CA LYS A 413 7.66 12.92 -11.90
C LYS A 413 7.01 13.69 -13.04
N TYR A 414 7.82 14.24 -13.94
CA TYR A 414 7.35 15.01 -15.11
C TYR A 414 6.40 16.16 -14.73
N ILE A 415 6.69 16.86 -13.62
CA ILE A 415 5.90 18.02 -13.21
C ILE A 415 6.37 19.33 -13.88
N LEU A 416 7.59 19.33 -14.43
CA LEU A 416 8.17 20.42 -15.20
C LEU A 416 8.14 20.13 -16.69
N ASP A 417 8.20 21.20 -17.49
CA ASP A 417 8.42 21.04 -18.92
C ASP A 417 9.82 20.47 -19.22
N LYS A 418 9.96 19.81 -20.38
CA LYS A 418 11.20 19.13 -20.78
C LYS A 418 12.44 20.02 -20.75
N THR A 419 12.27 21.31 -21.06
CA THR A 419 13.36 22.30 -21.13
C THR A 419 13.69 22.95 -19.78
N GLU A 420 12.93 22.63 -18.73
CA GLU A 420 13.04 23.25 -17.40
C GLU A 420 13.82 22.40 -16.40
N SER A 421 14.15 21.16 -16.75
CA SER A 421 14.97 20.24 -15.93
C SER A 421 16.14 19.68 -16.74
N ASP A 422 17.26 19.36 -16.07
CA ASP A 422 18.44 18.76 -16.70
C ASP A 422 18.24 17.26 -16.96
N LEU A 423 17.52 16.59 -16.06
CA LEU A 423 17.21 15.17 -16.15
C LEU A 423 15.73 14.89 -15.91
N ARG A 424 15.25 13.86 -16.60
CA ARG A 424 13.93 13.22 -16.38
C ARG A 424 14.11 11.71 -16.37
N LEU A 425 13.19 10.97 -15.71
CA LEU A 425 13.27 9.50 -15.63
C LEU A 425 12.81 8.85 -16.96
#